data_40e86589ed5055f9336bb2dee1367e8a
#
_entry.id   40e86589ed5055f9336bb2dee1367e8a
#
_cell.length_a   1.000
_cell.length_b   1.000
_cell.length_c   1.000
_cell.angle_alpha   90.00
_cell.angle_beta   90.00
_cell.angle_gamma   90.00
#
_symmetry.space_group_name_H-M   'P 1'
#
loop_
_entity.id
_entity.type
_entity.pdbx_description
1 polymer ?
#
loop_
_entity_poly.entity_id
_entity_poly.type
_entity_poly.pdbx_seq_one_letter_code
_entity_poly.pdbx_strand_id
1 'polypeptide(L)'
;ILAAAVVLFATPLFLVTDTSVEGIRVLTKEQVLQQAQIPMNTRMAELDTHDVAVRIAELPRVKHVRAEKSYPHLVTVEVTERTPLVYCEFEGKMYELDASGVAMHVRRPTRRIPEIVVPQPLHNTLQREAALTTAQHLPKDILTRVRTITVDSAAMVVLRMRSGRTVELGSPTRLDEKVESMRIV
;
A
#
# COMPACT_ATOMS: atom_id res chain seq x y z
N ILE A 1 -4.04 -1.14 48.90
CA ILE A 1 -4.57 -1.33 47.54
C ILE A 1 -3.50 -0.97 46.48
N LEU A 2 -2.80 0.15 46.61
CA LEU A 2 -1.76 0.58 45.64
C LEU A 2 -0.58 -0.42 45.61
N ALA A 3 -0.11 -0.91 46.77
CA ALA A 3 0.98 -1.87 46.82
C ALA A 3 0.63 -3.24 46.20
N ALA A 4 -0.61 -3.69 46.33
CA ALA A 4 -1.08 -4.95 45.73
C ALA A 4 -1.12 -4.82 44.17
N ALA A 5 -1.53 -3.67 43.62
CA ALA A 5 -1.50 -3.42 42.18
C ALA A 5 -0.06 -3.42 41.62
N VAL A 6 0.90 -2.77 42.29
CA VAL A 6 2.30 -2.74 41.87
C VAL A 6 2.91 -4.16 41.88
N VAL A 7 2.61 -4.99 42.87
CA VAL A 7 3.06 -6.38 42.93
C VAL A 7 2.46 -7.21 41.80
N LEU A 8 1.18 -7.00 41.47
CA LEU A 8 0.49 -7.70 40.39
C LEU A 8 1.15 -7.42 39.02
N PHE A 9 1.47 -6.15 38.73
CA PHE A 9 2.14 -5.75 37.48
C PHE A 9 3.62 -6.17 37.41
N ALA A 10 4.23 -6.49 38.54
CA ALA A 10 5.60 -7.01 38.60
C ALA A 10 5.70 -8.54 38.41
N THR A 11 4.56 -9.25 38.34
CA THR A 11 4.54 -10.69 38.13
C THR A 11 4.82 -11.08 36.67
N PRO A 12 5.35 -12.31 36.41
CA PRO A 12 5.55 -12.82 35.05
C PRO A 12 4.28 -12.87 34.18
N LEU A 13 3.11 -12.73 34.82
CA LEU A 13 1.80 -12.75 34.13
C LEU A 13 1.63 -11.60 33.11
N PHE A 14 2.31 -10.49 33.30
CA PHE A 14 2.22 -9.31 32.44
C PHE A 14 3.45 -9.13 31.52
N LEU A 15 4.06 -10.24 31.12
CA LEU A 15 5.11 -10.23 30.09
C LEU A 15 4.51 -10.43 28.70
N VAL A 16 5.10 -9.83 27.69
CA VAL A 16 4.75 -10.07 26.29
C VAL A 16 5.17 -11.50 25.92
N THR A 17 4.22 -12.41 25.80
CA THR A 17 4.48 -13.80 25.38
C THR A 17 3.85 -14.11 24.03
N ASP A 18 2.82 -13.36 23.62
CA ASP A 18 2.06 -13.62 22.41
C ASP A 18 1.93 -12.38 21.54
N THR A 19 1.86 -12.62 20.22
CA THR A 19 1.64 -11.59 19.22
C THR A 19 0.61 -12.03 18.18
N SER A 20 -0.38 -11.18 17.92
CA SER A 20 -1.36 -11.35 16.84
C SER A 20 -1.13 -10.29 15.76
N VAL A 21 -1.26 -10.69 14.49
CA VAL A 21 -1.22 -9.77 13.35
C VAL A 21 -2.48 -9.99 12.53
N GLU A 22 -3.23 -8.91 12.31
CA GLU A 22 -4.51 -8.92 11.61
C GLU A 22 -4.50 -7.98 10.41
N GLY A 23 -5.42 -8.19 9.45
CA GLY A 23 -5.62 -7.32 8.29
C GLY A 23 -4.62 -7.51 7.15
N ILE A 24 -3.65 -8.42 7.27
CA ILE A 24 -2.68 -8.73 6.21
C ILE A 24 -3.32 -9.60 5.12
N ARG A 25 -2.88 -9.40 3.87
CA ARG A 25 -3.33 -10.17 2.69
C ARG A 25 -2.17 -10.67 1.84
N VAL A 26 -1.15 -9.84 1.66
CA VAL A 26 0.05 -10.10 0.85
C VAL A 26 1.27 -10.19 1.75
N LEU A 27 1.36 -9.36 2.77
CA LEU A 27 2.38 -9.47 3.81
C LEU A 27 2.17 -10.75 4.61
N THR A 28 3.26 -11.34 5.07
CA THR A 28 3.20 -12.46 6.01
C THR A 28 3.30 -11.96 7.46
N LYS A 29 2.80 -12.75 8.40
CA LYS A 29 2.91 -12.47 9.84
C LYS A 29 4.38 -12.29 10.24
N GLU A 30 5.25 -13.14 9.72
CA GLU A 30 6.68 -13.13 10.00
C GLU A 30 7.34 -11.83 9.54
N GLN A 31 6.99 -11.32 8.33
CA GLN A 31 7.50 -10.04 7.83
C GLN A 31 7.11 -8.87 8.72
N VAL A 32 5.84 -8.84 9.15
CA VAL A 32 5.35 -7.78 10.04
C VAL A 32 6.04 -7.87 11.42
N LEU A 33 6.14 -9.05 12.01
CA LEU A 33 6.76 -9.23 13.32
C LEU A 33 8.28 -8.98 13.30
N GLN A 34 8.96 -9.34 12.20
CA GLN A 34 10.36 -9.03 12.01
C GLN A 34 10.60 -7.52 12.00
N GLN A 35 9.74 -6.77 11.30
CA GLN A 35 9.82 -5.31 11.25
C GLN A 35 9.40 -4.67 12.59
N ALA A 36 8.41 -5.24 13.26
CA ALA A 36 7.90 -4.77 14.54
C ALA A 36 8.96 -4.77 15.64
N GLN A 37 9.89 -5.75 15.62
CA GLN A 37 10.94 -5.95 16.62
C GLN A 37 10.39 -5.90 18.07
N ILE A 38 9.28 -6.58 18.32
CA ILE A 38 8.66 -6.63 19.63
C ILE A 38 9.55 -7.49 20.55
N PRO A 39 10.10 -6.93 21.65
CA PRO A 39 10.92 -7.70 22.56
C PRO A 39 10.04 -8.65 23.37
N MET A 40 10.22 -9.95 23.15
CA MET A 40 9.52 -10.98 23.93
C MET A 40 10.02 -11.02 25.40
N ASN A 41 9.15 -11.43 26.32
CA ASN A 41 9.41 -11.46 27.75
C ASN A 41 9.69 -10.08 28.39
N THR A 42 9.39 -9.00 27.68
CA THR A 42 9.40 -7.64 28.24
C THR A 42 8.07 -7.38 28.95
N ARG A 43 8.08 -6.53 29.96
CA ARG A 43 6.86 -6.14 30.66
C ARG A 43 5.94 -5.37 29.74
N MET A 44 4.67 -5.73 29.73
CA MET A 44 3.65 -5.02 28.93
C MET A 44 3.61 -3.53 29.23
N ALA A 45 3.89 -3.11 30.46
CA ALA A 45 3.93 -1.70 30.83
C ALA A 45 5.06 -0.92 30.15
N GLU A 46 6.19 -1.57 29.90
CA GLU A 46 7.40 -0.95 29.32
C GLU A 46 7.38 -0.93 27.79
N LEU A 47 6.53 -1.75 27.15
CA LEU A 47 6.43 -1.78 25.69
C LEU A 47 5.79 -0.49 25.18
N ASP A 48 6.47 0.22 24.28
CA ASP A 48 5.87 1.32 23.53
C ASP A 48 5.24 0.79 22.23
N THR A 49 3.91 0.77 22.17
CA THR A 49 3.16 0.33 20.99
C THR A 49 3.21 1.35 19.85
N HIS A 50 3.46 2.62 20.14
CA HIS A 50 3.67 3.64 19.13
C HIS A 50 4.95 3.36 18.33
N ASP A 51 6.06 3.11 19.02
CA ASP A 51 7.33 2.75 18.37
C ASP A 51 7.20 1.47 17.53
N VAL A 52 6.45 0.49 18.01
CA VAL A 52 6.13 -0.72 17.23
C VAL A 52 5.40 -0.37 15.94
N ALA A 53 4.37 0.47 16.03
CA ALA A 53 3.60 0.90 14.86
C ALA A 53 4.46 1.71 13.88
N VAL A 54 5.32 2.62 14.36
CA VAL A 54 6.25 3.41 13.53
C VAL A 54 7.18 2.49 12.73
N ARG A 55 7.79 1.49 13.37
CA ARG A 55 8.66 0.53 12.66
C ARG A 55 7.91 -0.25 11.58
N ILE A 56 6.70 -0.73 11.87
CA ILE A 56 5.89 -1.46 10.88
C ILE A 56 5.45 -0.54 9.72
N ALA A 57 5.19 0.74 9.98
CA ALA A 57 4.80 1.71 8.97
C ALA A 57 5.91 1.97 7.92
N GLU A 58 7.16 1.63 8.21
CA GLU A 58 8.27 1.69 7.23
C GLU A 58 8.13 0.67 6.10
N LEU A 59 7.32 -0.39 6.26
CA LEU A 59 7.03 -1.33 5.19
C LEU A 59 6.22 -0.62 4.09
N PRO A 60 6.72 -0.52 2.84
CA PRO A 60 6.04 0.24 1.77
C PRO A 60 4.62 -0.24 1.49
N ARG A 61 4.31 -1.51 1.77
CA ARG A 61 2.98 -2.09 1.58
C ARG A 61 1.99 -1.73 2.70
N VAL A 62 2.46 -1.21 3.83
CA VAL A 62 1.58 -0.78 4.92
C VAL A 62 1.03 0.62 4.64
N LYS A 63 -0.29 0.75 4.67
CA LYS A 63 -1.00 2.03 4.55
C LYS A 63 -1.28 2.63 5.92
N HIS A 64 -1.79 1.80 6.82
CA HIS A 64 -2.04 2.15 8.22
C HIS A 64 -1.70 0.95 9.10
N VAL A 65 -1.24 1.24 10.29
CA VAL A 65 -0.95 0.23 11.31
C VAL A 65 -1.33 0.77 12.68
N ARG A 66 -1.84 -0.11 13.51
CA ARG A 66 -2.15 0.13 14.92
C ARG A 66 -1.62 -1.04 15.73
N ALA A 67 -0.91 -0.75 16.81
CA ALA A 67 -0.45 -1.75 17.75
C ALA A 67 -1.07 -1.49 19.12
N GLU A 68 -1.65 -2.50 19.74
CA GLU A 68 -2.36 -2.42 21.00
C GLU A 68 -1.91 -3.49 21.97
N LYS A 69 -1.95 -3.16 23.25
CA LYS A 69 -1.73 -4.09 24.35
C LYS A 69 -3.04 -4.76 24.72
N SER A 70 -3.13 -6.05 24.51
CA SER A 70 -4.25 -6.90 24.97
C SER A 70 -3.80 -7.67 26.20
N TYR A 71 -4.04 -7.08 27.38
CA TYR A 71 -3.64 -7.68 28.64
C TYR A 71 -4.23 -9.08 28.84
N PRO A 72 -3.52 -10.02 29.51
CA PRO A 72 -2.30 -9.78 30.28
C PRO A 72 -0.97 -9.86 29.47
N HIS A 73 -0.90 -10.49 28.30
CA HIS A 73 0.36 -10.90 27.68
C HIS A 73 0.40 -10.80 26.15
N LEU A 74 -0.69 -10.37 25.50
CA LEU A 74 -0.82 -10.32 24.04
C LEU A 74 -0.60 -8.91 23.49
N VAL A 75 0.15 -8.80 22.41
CA VAL A 75 0.23 -7.57 21.57
C VAL A 75 -0.47 -7.83 20.26
N THR A 76 -1.49 -7.05 19.97
CA THR A 76 -2.25 -7.12 18.72
C THR A 76 -1.79 -6.03 17.77
N VAL A 77 -1.45 -6.41 16.54
CA VAL A 77 -1.06 -5.50 15.45
C VAL A 77 -2.09 -5.58 14.35
N GLU A 78 -2.81 -4.50 14.12
CA GLU A 78 -3.75 -4.35 13.00
C GLU A 78 -3.07 -3.63 11.85
N VAL A 79 -3.03 -4.27 10.67
CA VAL A 79 -2.39 -3.72 9.48
C VAL A 79 -3.44 -3.50 8.39
N THR A 80 -3.43 -2.32 7.79
CA THR A 80 -4.14 -2.06 6.54
C THR A 80 -3.12 -1.95 5.41
N GLU A 81 -3.16 -2.88 4.47
CA GLU A 81 -2.25 -2.86 3.32
C GLU A 81 -2.69 -1.86 2.25
N ARG A 82 -1.72 -1.30 1.52
CA ARG A 82 -1.96 -0.47 0.33
C ARG A 82 -2.54 -1.32 -0.79
N THR A 83 -3.49 -0.74 -1.50
CA THR A 83 -4.08 -1.37 -2.69
C THR A 83 -3.37 -0.82 -3.92
N PRO A 84 -2.73 -1.67 -4.74
CA PRO A 84 -2.08 -1.22 -5.96
C PRO A 84 -3.12 -0.74 -6.98
N LEU A 85 -2.79 0.36 -7.67
CA LEU A 85 -3.59 0.96 -8.72
C LEU A 85 -3.00 0.68 -10.10
N VAL A 86 -1.69 0.85 -10.22
CA VAL A 86 -0.90 0.66 -11.45
C VAL A 86 0.42 -0.04 -11.12
N TYR A 87 1.15 -0.48 -12.14
CA TYR A 87 2.52 -0.93 -11.96
C TYR A 87 3.44 -0.29 -13.00
N CYS A 88 4.74 -0.31 -12.74
CA CYS A 88 5.77 0.10 -13.68
C CYS A 88 6.99 -0.80 -13.57
N GLU A 89 7.81 -0.80 -14.63
CA GLU A 89 9.15 -1.33 -14.61
C GLU A 89 10.15 -0.17 -14.51
N PHE A 90 11.12 -0.29 -13.62
CA PHE A 90 12.20 0.68 -13.46
C PHE A 90 13.50 -0.06 -13.08
N GLU A 91 14.56 0.17 -13.86
CA GLU A 91 15.86 -0.50 -13.68
C GLU A 91 15.77 -2.03 -13.59
N GLY A 92 14.93 -2.64 -14.42
CA GLY A 92 14.73 -4.09 -14.45
C GLY A 92 13.96 -4.68 -13.26
N LYS A 93 13.38 -3.83 -12.43
CA LYS A 93 12.54 -4.23 -11.29
C LYS A 93 11.10 -3.77 -11.49
N MET A 94 10.17 -4.57 -10.96
CA MET A 94 8.75 -4.27 -11.02
C MET A 94 8.29 -3.59 -9.73
N TYR A 95 7.51 -2.53 -9.90
CA TYR A 95 6.93 -1.79 -8.78
C TYR A 95 5.44 -1.61 -8.99
N GLU A 96 4.66 -1.87 -7.95
CA GLU A 96 3.27 -1.45 -7.88
C GLU A 96 3.19 -0.08 -7.21
N LEU A 97 2.32 0.79 -7.72
CA LEU A 97 2.04 2.08 -7.12
C LEU A 97 0.57 2.12 -6.67
N ASP A 98 0.34 2.64 -5.47
CA ASP A 98 -1.02 2.93 -5.02
C ASP A 98 -1.50 4.29 -5.54
N ALA A 99 -2.74 4.67 -5.19
CA ALA A 99 -3.32 5.94 -5.61
C ALA A 99 -2.55 7.17 -5.10
N SER A 100 -1.80 7.06 -4.01
CA SER A 100 -0.94 8.14 -3.51
C SER A 100 0.44 8.16 -4.17
N GLY A 101 0.72 7.21 -5.05
CA GLY A 101 2.00 7.08 -5.75
C GLY A 101 3.11 6.43 -4.92
N VAL A 102 2.79 5.81 -3.79
CA VAL A 102 3.77 5.03 -3.03
C VAL A 102 4.13 3.77 -3.80
N ALA A 103 5.42 3.59 -4.06
CA ALA A 103 5.94 2.45 -4.80
C ALA A 103 6.25 1.26 -3.88
N MET A 104 5.79 0.09 -4.29
CA MET A 104 5.97 -1.19 -3.61
C MET A 104 6.69 -2.14 -4.55
N HIS A 105 7.92 -2.56 -4.21
CA HIS A 105 8.65 -3.53 -5.01
C HIS A 105 7.95 -4.88 -5.01
N VAL A 106 7.79 -5.50 -6.19
CA VAL A 106 7.16 -6.80 -6.36
C VAL A 106 7.92 -7.66 -7.38
N ARG A 107 7.82 -8.98 -7.25
CA ARG A 107 8.39 -9.90 -8.27
C ARG A 107 7.48 -9.99 -9.50
N ARG A 108 6.18 -9.88 -9.30
CA ARG A 108 5.16 -9.88 -10.36
C ARG A 108 4.03 -8.94 -9.96
N PRO A 109 3.54 -8.10 -10.86
CA PRO A 109 2.43 -7.19 -10.57
C PRO A 109 1.12 -7.95 -10.37
N THR A 110 0.23 -7.35 -9.62
CA THR A 110 -1.15 -7.79 -9.44
C THR A 110 -1.84 -7.90 -10.81
N ARG A 111 -2.61 -8.96 -10.99
CA ARG A 111 -3.33 -9.18 -12.25
C ARG A 111 -4.34 -8.05 -12.50
N ARG A 112 -4.43 -7.63 -13.78
CA ARG A 112 -5.43 -6.67 -14.28
C ARG A 112 -5.28 -5.22 -13.79
N ILE A 113 -4.17 -4.85 -13.20
CA ILE A 113 -3.82 -3.43 -13.09
C ILE A 113 -3.04 -3.02 -14.35
N PRO A 114 -3.15 -1.76 -14.83
CA PRO A 114 -2.40 -1.28 -15.99
C PRO A 114 -0.94 -0.98 -15.65
N GLU A 115 -0.10 -1.08 -16.67
CA GLU A 115 1.26 -0.58 -16.63
C GLU A 115 1.28 0.93 -16.93
N ILE A 116 2.02 1.72 -16.17
CA ILE A 116 2.37 3.07 -16.58
C ILE A 116 3.72 3.08 -17.28
N VAL A 117 3.75 3.71 -18.46
CA VAL A 117 4.95 3.83 -19.27
C VAL A 117 5.32 5.31 -19.38
N VAL A 118 6.17 5.75 -18.47
CA VAL A 118 6.65 7.15 -18.36
C VAL A 118 8.16 7.15 -18.08
N PRO A 119 8.89 8.23 -18.42
CA PRO A 119 10.36 8.24 -18.34
C PRO A 119 10.94 7.94 -16.97
N GLN A 120 10.35 8.41 -15.91
CA GLN A 120 10.84 8.22 -14.52
C GLN A 120 9.67 7.88 -13.59
N PRO A 121 9.18 6.64 -13.62
CA PRO A 121 7.92 6.27 -12.97
C PRO A 121 7.98 6.31 -11.44
N LEU A 122 9.15 6.25 -10.84
CA LEU A 122 9.33 6.33 -9.39
C LEU A 122 9.59 7.75 -8.87
N HIS A 123 9.88 8.70 -9.76
CA HIS A 123 10.08 10.10 -9.39
C HIS A 123 8.78 10.89 -9.55
N ASN A 124 8.64 11.95 -8.77
CA ASN A 124 7.44 12.81 -8.86
C ASN A 124 7.54 13.73 -10.09
N THR A 125 7.12 13.21 -11.24
CA THR A 125 7.11 13.90 -12.53
C THR A 125 5.69 14.22 -12.97
N LEU A 126 5.53 15.22 -13.82
CA LEU A 126 4.24 15.58 -14.40
C LEU A 126 3.59 14.40 -15.13
N GLN A 127 4.40 13.62 -15.86
CA GLN A 127 3.91 12.43 -16.59
C GLN A 127 3.41 11.34 -15.64
N ARG A 128 4.14 11.09 -14.54
CA ARG A 128 3.70 10.12 -13.53
C ARG A 128 2.40 10.56 -12.86
N GLU A 129 2.29 11.83 -12.47
CA GLU A 129 1.08 12.38 -11.87
C GLU A 129 -0.11 12.28 -12.83
N ALA A 130 0.07 12.64 -14.10
CA ALA A 130 -0.94 12.49 -15.12
C ALA A 130 -1.42 11.06 -15.31
N ALA A 131 -0.48 10.08 -15.29
CA ALA A 131 -0.81 8.66 -15.39
C ALA A 131 -1.60 8.17 -14.17
N LEU A 132 -1.17 8.52 -12.94
CA LEU A 132 -1.85 8.17 -11.70
C LEU A 132 -3.24 8.80 -11.62
N THR A 133 -3.35 10.09 -11.90
CA THR A 133 -4.64 10.80 -11.93
C THR A 133 -5.61 10.16 -12.92
N THR A 134 -5.12 9.81 -14.11
CA THR A 134 -5.93 9.11 -15.11
C THR A 134 -6.40 7.76 -14.56
N ALA A 135 -5.51 6.95 -13.98
CA ALA A 135 -5.87 5.65 -13.43
C ALA A 135 -6.88 5.74 -12.29
N GLN A 136 -6.83 6.79 -11.47
CA GLN A 136 -7.77 7.04 -10.37
C GLN A 136 -9.19 7.36 -10.84
N HIS A 137 -9.33 8.11 -11.96
CA HIS A 137 -10.62 8.51 -12.52
C HIS A 137 -11.24 7.42 -13.41
N LEU A 138 -10.46 6.43 -13.83
CA LEU A 138 -11.00 5.31 -14.60
C LEU A 138 -11.84 4.39 -13.72
N PRO A 139 -13.12 4.10 -14.06
CA PRO A 139 -13.90 3.06 -13.42
C PRO A 139 -13.19 1.71 -13.43
N LYS A 140 -13.39 0.90 -12.39
CA LYS A 140 -12.69 -0.39 -12.23
C LYS A 140 -12.86 -1.33 -13.44
N ASP A 141 -14.05 -1.35 -14.04
CA ASP A 141 -14.35 -2.17 -15.21
C ASP A 141 -13.55 -1.73 -16.45
N ILE A 142 -13.32 -0.43 -16.62
CA ILE A 142 -12.45 0.13 -17.68
C ILE A 142 -10.98 -0.09 -17.32
N LEU A 143 -10.57 0.25 -16.10
CA LEU A 143 -9.18 0.14 -15.64
C LEU A 143 -8.64 -1.29 -15.84
N THR A 144 -9.43 -2.31 -15.52
CA THR A 144 -9.04 -3.72 -15.71
C THR A 144 -8.86 -4.13 -17.17
N ARG A 145 -9.46 -3.40 -18.12
CA ARG A 145 -9.31 -3.61 -19.55
C ARG A 145 -8.14 -2.84 -20.15
N VAL A 146 -7.60 -1.83 -19.43
CA VAL A 146 -6.39 -1.11 -19.86
C VAL A 146 -5.17 -2.00 -19.67
N ARG A 147 -4.30 -2.04 -20.67
CA ARG A 147 -2.99 -2.70 -20.61
C ARG A 147 -1.93 -1.72 -20.16
N THR A 148 -1.80 -0.58 -20.86
CA THR A 148 -0.81 0.44 -20.55
C THR A 148 -1.42 1.84 -20.56
N ILE A 149 -0.90 2.71 -19.71
CA ILE A 149 -1.14 4.14 -19.68
C ILE A 149 0.20 4.79 -20.03
N THR A 150 0.28 5.42 -21.19
CA THR A 150 1.46 6.14 -21.65
C THR A 150 1.19 7.64 -21.57
N VAL A 151 2.18 8.40 -21.11
CA VAL A 151 2.09 9.87 -21.05
C VAL A 151 3.35 10.44 -21.66
N ASP A 152 3.17 11.30 -22.66
CA ASP A 152 4.26 11.95 -23.36
C ASP A 152 4.77 13.22 -22.64
N SER A 153 5.74 13.90 -23.24
CA SER A 153 6.34 15.13 -22.68
C SER A 153 5.38 16.31 -22.58
N ALA A 154 4.29 16.31 -23.38
CA ALA A 154 3.23 17.29 -23.34
C ALA A 154 2.10 16.92 -22.37
N ALA A 155 2.30 15.90 -21.55
CA ALA A 155 1.31 15.32 -20.64
C ALA A 155 0.05 14.78 -21.35
N MET A 156 0.16 14.39 -22.63
CA MET A 156 -0.92 13.76 -23.38
C MET A 156 -1.01 12.28 -23.01
N VAL A 157 -2.17 11.85 -22.59
CA VAL A 157 -2.43 10.50 -22.10
C VAL A 157 -2.98 9.61 -23.20
N VAL A 158 -2.36 8.47 -23.39
CA VAL A 158 -2.79 7.42 -24.33
C VAL A 158 -2.99 6.11 -23.56
N LEU A 159 -4.17 5.52 -23.70
CA LEU A 159 -4.50 4.20 -23.15
C LEU A 159 -4.41 3.15 -24.25
N ARG A 160 -3.65 2.09 -23.99
CA ARG A 160 -3.70 0.88 -24.81
C ARG A 160 -4.55 -0.16 -24.09
N MET A 161 -5.63 -0.56 -24.70
CA MET A 161 -6.55 -1.55 -24.16
C MET A 161 -6.00 -2.97 -24.34
N ARG A 162 -6.40 -3.91 -23.48
CA ARG A 162 -6.05 -5.34 -23.62
C ARG A 162 -6.64 -5.98 -24.89
N SER A 163 -7.71 -5.40 -25.45
CA SER A 163 -8.27 -5.76 -26.76
C SER A 163 -7.41 -5.37 -27.95
N GLY A 164 -6.32 -4.60 -27.76
CA GLY A 164 -5.48 -4.04 -28.80
C GLY A 164 -5.90 -2.64 -29.28
N ARG A 165 -7.06 -2.14 -28.90
CA ARG A 165 -7.49 -0.77 -29.22
C ARG A 165 -6.63 0.25 -28.49
N THR A 166 -6.44 1.41 -29.11
CA THR A 166 -5.79 2.59 -28.53
C THR A 166 -6.82 3.70 -28.36
N VAL A 167 -6.78 4.36 -27.21
CA VAL A 167 -7.66 5.49 -26.88
C VAL A 167 -6.79 6.68 -26.49
N GLU A 168 -6.88 7.76 -27.24
CA GLU A 168 -6.19 9.01 -26.94
C GLU A 168 -7.09 9.88 -26.07
N LEU A 169 -6.74 10.02 -24.80
CA LEU A 169 -7.47 10.87 -23.85
C LEU A 169 -7.03 12.33 -23.94
N GLY A 170 -5.85 12.60 -24.50
CA GLY A 170 -5.26 13.93 -24.49
C GLY A 170 -4.83 14.37 -23.09
N SER A 171 -4.95 15.67 -22.76
CA SER A 171 -4.55 16.17 -21.45
C SER A 171 -5.38 15.53 -20.31
N PRO A 172 -4.82 15.38 -19.09
CA PRO A 172 -5.53 14.76 -17.95
C PRO A 172 -6.58 15.69 -17.30
N THR A 173 -7.19 16.58 -18.08
CA THR A 173 -8.26 17.49 -17.65
C THR A 173 -9.62 16.95 -18.09
N ARG A 174 -10.66 17.22 -17.30
CA ARG A 174 -12.05 16.77 -17.56
C ARG A 174 -12.15 15.27 -17.84
N LEU A 175 -11.41 14.46 -17.04
CA LEU A 175 -11.34 13.01 -17.23
C LEU A 175 -12.71 12.34 -17.12
N ASP A 176 -13.58 12.82 -16.24
CA ASP A 176 -14.91 12.23 -16.04
C ASP A 176 -15.77 12.30 -17.32
N GLU A 177 -15.78 13.45 -18.01
CA GLU A 177 -16.50 13.63 -19.29
C GLU A 177 -15.93 12.71 -20.39
N LYS A 178 -14.60 12.57 -20.43
CA LYS A 178 -13.92 11.71 -21.42
C LYS A 178 -14.18 10.24 -21.17
N VAL A 179 -14.18 9.83 -19.89
CA VAL A 179 -14.47 8.46 -19.48
C VAL A 179 -15.92 8.08 -19.79
N GLU A 180 -16.86 9.01 -19.60
CA GLU A 180 -18.26 8.76 -19.95
C GLU A 180 -18.41 8.53 -21.47
N SER A 181 -17.69 9.31 -22.28
CA SER A 181 -17.67 9.11 -23.74
C SER A 181 -17.09 7.75 -24.16
N MET A 182 -16.15 7.20 -23.38
CA MET A 182 -15.59 5.86 -23.63
C MET A 182 -16.58 4.71 -23.38
N ARG A 183 -17.63 4.92 -22.58
CA ARG A 183 -18.64 3.88 -22.29
C ARG A 183 -19.61 3.67 -23.45
N ILE A 184 -19.70 4.63 -24.36
CA ILE A 184 -20.65 4.63 -25.49
C ILE A 184 -20.07 3.90 -26.71
N VAL A 185 -18.76 3.60 -26.70
CA VAL A 185 -18.01 2.96 -27.80
C VAL A 185 -17.51 1.57 -27.40
#